data_e790103ad334d602406385fe4add5e87
#
_entry.id   e790103ad334d602406385fe4add5e87
#
_cell.length_a   1.000
_cell.length_b   1.000
_cell.length_c   1.000
_cell.angle_alpha   90.00
_cell.angle_beta   90.00
_cell.angle_gamma   90.00
#
_symmetry.space_group_name_H-M   'P 1'
#
loop_
_entity.id
_entity.type
_entity.pdbx_description
1 polymer ?
#
loop_
_entity_poly.entity_id
_entity_poly.type
_entity_poly.pdbx_seq_one_letter_code
_entity_poly.pdbx_strand_id
1 'polypeptide(L)'
;MFLHFGVNTFTDREWGDGKESPDVFHPTDLDCRQWVRQARAAGFGMMILTAKHHDGFCLWPSRYTDHSVRSSKWQNGQGDVVRQFVDACREGQMPAAFYLSPWDRHEPSYGDSPRYNQHFVNQLTELLTTYGPFAEVWFDGACGEGPNGKRQEYDWPSYYGTIRKLEPTALIAICGPDVRWVGNESGVARPGESSVRDAGAHQGSEARGQVWYPAECDVSIRPGWFYHASQDDKVKSVEHLLDIYFKSVGRNSVLLLNVPPNRAGQISKFDVQRLTEFRAALDEIFKTDLCAGRPAHGSNIRGNDPRFAAANASARATSAPVTA
;
A
#
# COMPACT_ATOMS: atom_id res chain seq x y z
N MET A 1 5.71 2.41 -1.50
CA MET A 1 5.67 1.54 -2.71
C MET A 1 4.66 0.43 -2.48
N PHE A 2 3.77 0.19 -3.43
CA PHE A 2 2.85 -0.95 -3.40
C PHE A 2 3.41 -2.08 -4.24
N LEU A 3 3.21 -3.32 -3.84
CA LEU A 3 3.69 -4.51 -4.52
C LEU A 3 2.53 -5.48 -4.74
N HIS A 4 1.93 -5.46 -5.94
CA HIS A 4 0.96 -6.47 -6.34
C HIS A 4 1.71 -7.71 -6.86
N PHE A 5 1.70 -8.77 -6.07
CA PHE A 5 2.34 -10.04 -6.40
C PHE A 5 1.47 -11.19 -5.89
N GLY A 6 1.31 -12.23 -6.67
CA GLY A 6 0.42 -13.35 -6.34
C GLY A 6 0.15 -14.26 -7.55
N VAL A 7 -0.85 -15.12 -7.46
CA VAL A 7 -1.23 -16.02 -8.57
C VAL A 7 -1.56 -15.24 -9.86
N ASN A 8 -2.05 -14.01 -9.75
CA ASN A 8 -2.38 -13.17 -10.89
C ASN A 8 -1.15 -12.81 -11.74
N THR A 9 0.03 -12.66 -11.12
CA THR A 9 1.31 -12.51 -11.84
C THR A 9 1.59 -13.70 -12.76
N PHE A 10 1.19 -14.91 -12.36
CA PHE A 10 1.48 -16.15 -13.09
C PHE A 10 0.39 -16.52 -14.08
N THR A 11 -0.85 -16.13 -13.83
CA THR A 11 -1.99 -16.37 -14.72
C THR A 11 -2.19 -15.27 -15.76
N ASP A 12 -1.41 -14.18 -15.69
CA ASP A 12 -1.50 -13.02 -16.56
C ASP A 12 -2.89 -12.33 -16.49
N ARG A 13 -3.43 -12.21 -15.27
CA ARG A 13 -4.74 -11.62 -14.97
C ARG A 13 -4.61 -10.52 -13.92
N GLU A 14 -5.53 -9.56 -13.98
CA GLU A 14 -5.67 -8.54 -12.92
C GLU A 14 -6.48 -9.09 -11.74
N TRP A 15 -7.51 -9.90 -12.02
CA TRP A 15 -8.36 -10.51 -11.02
C TRP A 15 -8.48 -12.01 -11.28
N GLY A 16 -8.02 -12.79 -10.32
CA GLY A 16 -8.26 -14.22 -10.28
C GLY A 16 -9.73 -14.54 -9.94
N ASP A 17 -10.14 -15.76 -10.22
CA ASP A 17 -11.49 -16.22 -9.93
C ASP A 17 -11.61 -17.05 -8.64
N GLY A 18 -10.48 -17.25 -7.93
CA GLY A 18 -10.40 -18.05 -6.71
C GLY A 18 -10.33 -19.55 -6.95
N LYS A 19 -10.15 -19.99 -8.21
CA LYS A 19 -10.05 -21.40 -8.59
C LYS A 19 -8.67 -21.75 -9.15
N GLU A 20 -7.75 -20.82 -9.10
CA GLU A 20 -6.39 -21.02 -9.53
C GLU A 20 -5.74 -22.13 -8.71
N SER A 21 -5.09 -23.08 -9.39
CA SER A 21 -4.27 -24.06 -8.68
C SER A 21 -3.13 -23.34 -7.93
N PRO A 22 -2.88 -23.63 -6.65
CA PRO A 22 -1.70 -23.12 -5.95
C PRO A 22 -0.38 -23.38 -6.69
N ASP A 23 -0.31 -24.41 -7.48
CA ASP A 23 0.88 -24.78 -8.27
C ASP A 23 1.25 -23.79 -9.37
N VAL A 24 0.33 -22.86 -9.75
CA VAL A 24 0.69 -21.82 -10.72
C VAL A 24 1.63 -20.79 -10.11
N PHE A 25 1.61 -20.64 -8.78
CA PHE A 25 2.53 -19.77 -8.07
C PHE A 25 3.92 -20.38 -7.97
N HIS A 26 4.83 -19.90 -8.81
CA HIS A 26 6.16 -20.51 -8.93
C HIS A 26 7.25 -19.47 -9.29
N PRO A 27 7.54 -18.50 -8.40
CA PRO A 27 8.65 -17.58 -8.64
C PRO A 27 9.98 -18.33 -8.68
N THR A 28 10.77 -18.07 -9.74
CA THR A 28 12.03 -18.80 -9.98
C THR A 28 13.22 -18.20 -9.23
N ASP A 29 13.13 -16.93 -8.85
CA ASP A 29 14.22 -16.17 -8.22
C ASP A 29 13.65 -15.02 -7.35
N LEU A 30 12.83 -15.38 -6.35
CA LEU A 30 12.24 -14.40 -5.44
C LEU A 30 13.35 -13.68 -4.65
N ASP A 31 13.46 -12.36 -4.85
CA ASP A 31 14.42 -11.50 -4.11
C ASP A 31 13.73 -10.28 -3.49
N CYS A 32 13.15 -10.45 -2.31
CA CYS A 32 12.54 -9.35 -1.56
C CYS A 32 13.59 -8.29 -1.14
N ARG A 33 14.87 -8.66 -1.02
CA ARG A 33 15.95 -7.68 -0.77
C ARG A 33 16.17 -6.77 -1.98
N GLN A 34 16.01 -7.30 -3.21
CA GLN A 34 16.02 -6.46 -4.42
C GLN A 34 14.87 -5.46 -4.39
N TRP A 35 13.66 -5.85 -3.97
CA TRP A 35 12.54 -4.92 -3.84
C TRP A 35 12.87 -3.76 -2.89
N VAL A 36 13.40 -4.08 -1.71
CA VAL A 36 13.79 -3.06 -0.72
C VAL A 36 14.91 -2.16 -1.23
N ARG A 37 15.94 -2.73 -1.89
CA ARG A 37 17.02 -1.92 -2.48
C ARG A 37 16.48 -0.91 -3.51
N GLN A 38 15.56 -1.36 -4.37
CA GLN A 38 14.98 -0.48 -5.39
C GLN A 38 14.06 0.59 -4.79
N ALA A 39 13.24 0.22 -3.80
CA ALA A 39 12.38 1.15 -3.08
C ALA A 39 13.21 2.25 -2.39
N ARG A 40 14.26 1.89 -1.67
CA ARG A 40 15.15 2.87 -1.02
C ARG A 40 15.87 3.76 -2.03
N ALA A 41 16.42 3.19 -3.09
CA ALA A 41 17.10 3.94 -4.14
C ALA A 41 16.16 4.96 -4.83
N ALA A 42 14.89 4.61 -4.98
CA ALA A 42 13.87 5.51 -5.53
C ALA A 42 13.28 6.50 -4.50
N GLY A 43 13.63 6.39 -3.20
CA GLY A 43 13.22 7.32 -2.15
C GLY A 43 11.86 7.01 -1.52
N PHE A 44 11.37 5.77 -1.61
CA PHE A 44 10.15 5.36 -0.90
C PHE A 44 10.40 5.24 0.60
N GLY A 45 9.42 5.68 1.40
CA GLY A 45 9.46 5.64 2.85
C GLY A 45 8.82 4.38 3.47
N MET A 46 8.02 3.62 2.71
CA MET A 46 7.30 2.43 3.17
C MET A 46 7.01 1.50 1.99
N MET A 47 6.83 0.21 2.29
CA MET A 47 6.41 -0.79 1.29
C MET A 47 5.21 -1.59 1.79
N ILE A 48 4.22 -1.79 0.90
CA ILE A 48 2.99 -2.55 1.16
C ILE A 48 2.96 -3.75 0.22
N LEU A 49 2.89 -4.97 0.76
CA LEU A 49 2.75 -6.20 -0.02
C LEU A 49 1.30 -6.67 -0.03
N THR A 50 0.76 -7.05 -1.19
CA THR A 50 -0.52 -7.77 -1.26
C THR A 50 -0.36 -9.17 -0.68
N ALA A 51 -0.56 -9.33 0.62
CA ALA A 51 -0.45 -10.63 1.28
C ALA A 51 -1.53 -11.62 0.78
N LYS A 52 -2.73 -11.11 0.49
CA LYS A 52 -3.84 -11.83 -0.16
C LYS A 52 -4.65 -10.85 -1.01
N HIS A 53 -4.82 -11.13 -2.30
CA HIS A 53 -5.70 -10.38 -3.21
C HIS A 53 -7.09 -11.02 -3.30
N HIS A 54 -7.98 -10.54 -4.18
CA HIS A 54 -9.37 -11.00 -4.31
C HIS A 54 -9.52 -12.48 -4.70
N ASP A 55 -8.51 -13.08 -5.30
CA ASP A 55 -8.46 -14.52 -5.60
C ASP A 55 -8.39 -15.40 -4.34
N GLY A 56 -8.09 -14.83 -3.17
CA GLY A 56 -7.99 -15.54 -1.91
C GLY A 56 -6.65 -16.25 -1.69
N PHE A 57 -5.70 -16.18 -2.65
CA PHE A 57 -4.41 -16.85 -2.50
C PHE A 57 -3.52 -16.13 -1.49
N CYS A 58 -3.13 -16.87 -0.44
CA CYS A 58 -2.29 -16.34 0.63
C CYS A 58 -0.80 -16.52 0.32
N LEU A 59 -0.04 -15.42 0.35
CA LEU A 59 1.41 -15.42 0.18
C LEU A 59 2.18 -15.90 1.42
N TRP A 60 1.48 -16.33 2.46
CA TRP A 60 2.02 -16.97 3.67
C TRP A 60 1.35 -18.34 3.88
N PRO A 61 1.95 -19.27 4.63
CA PRO A 61 1.38 -20.61 4.86
C PRO A 61 0.23 -20.55 5.89
N SER A 62 -0.87 -19.88 5.51
CA SER A 62 -2.04 -19.71 6.37
C SER A 62 -2.60 -21.05 6.87
N ARG A 63 -3.04 -21.08 8.12
CA ARG A 63 -3.72 -22.24 8.72
C ARG A 63 -5.21 -22.27 8.41
N TYR A 64 -5.74 -21.20 7.83
CA TYR A 64 -7.18 -21.01 7.63
C TYR A 64 -7.64 -21.29 6.20
N THR A 65 -6.71 -21.54 5.28
CA THR A 65 -7.02 -21.92 3.92
C THR A 65 -5.92 -22.81 3.33
N ASP A 66 -6.30 -23.67 2.40
CA ASP A 66 -5.35 -24.41 1.59
C ASP A 66 -4.95 -23.66 0.30
N HIS A 67 -5.64 -22.55 -0.02
CA HIS A 67 -5.31 -21.70 -1.16
C HIS A 67 -4.17 -20.73 -0.79
N SER A 68 -2.95 -21.29 -0.70
CA SER A 68 -1.78 -20.57 -0.21
C SER A 68 -0.48 -21.17 -0.74
N VAL A 69 0.63 -20.47 -0.50
CA VAL A 69 1.98 -20.94 -0.82
C VAL A 69 2.30 -22.32 -0.22
N ARG A 70 1.66 -22.70 0.89
CA ARG A 70 1.81 -24.02 1.52
C ARG A 70 1.35 -25.16 0.62
N SER A 71 0.34 -24.94 -0.19
CA SER A 71 -0.20 -25.93 -1.11
C SER A 71 0.43 -25.90 -2.50
N SER A 72 1.32 -24.95 -2.76
CA SER A 72 2.06 -24.87 -4.02
C SER A 72 3.29 -25.76 -4.00
N LYS A 73 3.79 -26.13 -5.22
CA LYS A 73 5.07 -26.82 -5.36
C LYS A 73 6.28 -25.89 -5.11
N TRP A 74 6.05 -24.59 -5.07
CA TRP A 74 7.12 -23.63 -4.82
C TRP A 74 7.78 -23.90 -3.47
N GLN A 75 9.11 -24.03 -3.47
CA GLN A 75 9.92 -24.40 -2.29
C GLN A 75 9.36 -25.64 -1.55
N ASN A 76 8.78 -26.60 -2.28
CA ASN A 76 8.15 -27.82 -1.73
C ASN A 76 7.07 -27.54 -0.67
N GLY A 77 6.27 -26.47 -0.86
CA GLY A 77 5.23 -26.06 0.08
C GLY A 77 5.74 -25.39 1.37
N GLN A 78 7.03 -25.08 1.45
CA GLN A 78 7.65 -24.43 2.60
C GLN A 78 7.92 -22.93 2.36
N GLY A 79 7.48 -22.41 1.22
CA GLY A 79 7.64 -21.01 0.86
C GLY A 79 6.81 -20.10 1.74
N ASP A 80 7.33 -18.90 2.03
CA ASP A 80 6.66 -17.84 2.78
C ASP A 80 7.16 -16.50 2.27
N VAL A 81 6.38 -15.89 1.36
CA VAL A 81 6.73 -14.60 0.75
C VAL A 81 6.63 -13.48 1.77
N VAL A 82 5.60 -13.52 2.65
CA VAL A 82 5.41 -12.49 3.68
C VAL A 82 6.61 -12.46 4.63
N ARG A 83 7.10 -13.63 5.05
CA ARG A 83 8.30 -13.73 5.89
C ARG A 83 9.51 -13.13 5.18
N GLN A 84 9.77 -13.54 3.94
CA GLN A 84 10.91 -13.05 3.16
C GLN A 84 10.83 -11.53 2.94
N PHE A 85 9.63 -11.00 2.70
CA PHE A 85 9.39 -9.57 2.55
C PHE A 85 9.66 -8.80 3.85
N VAL A 86 9.07 -9.23 4.96
CA VAL A 86 9.23 -8.55 6.26
C VAL A 86 10.68 -8.60 6.73
N ASP A 87 11.37 -9.73 6.56
CA ASP A 87 12.77 -9.85 6.94
C ASP A 87 13.67 -8.94 6.07
N ALA A 88 13.42 -8.87 4.76
CA ALA A 88 14.12 -7.94 3.87
C ALA A 88 13.86 -6.47 4.24
N CYS A 89 12.61 -6.13 4.58
CA CYS A 89 12.26 -4.79 5.04
C CYS A 89 12.98 -4.44 6.34
N ARG A 90 13.04 -5.37 7.29
CA ARG A 90 13.73 -5.19 8.58
C ARG A 90 15.24 -5.00 8.38
N GLU A 91 15.87 -5.84 7.56
CA GLU A 91 17.29 -5.72 7.20
C GLU A 91 17.60 -4.38 6.52
N GLY A 92 16.71 -3.95 5.61
CA GLY A 92 16.84 -2.70 4.88
C GLY A 92 16.35 -1.46 5.63
N GLN A 93 15.89 -1.58 6.88
CA GLN A 93 15.27 -0.48 7.64
C GLN A 93 14.13 0.21 6.88
N MET A 94 13.31 -0.56 6.19
CA MET A 94 12.15 -0.10 5.44
C MET A 94 10.88 -0.47 6.23
N PRO A 95 10.02 0.48 6.59
CA PRO A 95 8.72 0.16 7.18
C PRO A 95 7.93 -0.80 6.28
N ALA A 96 7.53 -1.94 6.86
CA ALA A 96 6.73 -2.95 6.17
C ALA A 96 5.25 -2.75 6.47
N ALA A 97 4.42 -2.94 5.46
CA ALA A 97 2.98 -2.94 5.55
C ALA A 97 2.39 -4.07 4.70
N PHE A 98 1.13 -4.40 4.90
CA PHE A 98 0.47 -5.39 4.06
C PHE A 98 -0.94 -4.97 3.66
N TYR A 99 -1.33 -5.39 2.47
CA TYR A 99 -2.70 -5.38 1.97
C TYR A 99 -3.31 -6.75 2.22
N LEU A 100 -4.52 -6.76 2.77
CA LEU A 100 -5.33 -7.97 2.93
C LEU A 100 -6.71 -7.71 2.34
N SER A 101 -7.03 -8.34 1.21
CA SER A 101 -8.34 -8.19 0.59
C SER A 101 -9.45 -8.75 1.47
N PRO A 102 -10.46 -7.93 1.83
CA PRO A 102 -11.66 -8.46 2.45
C PRO A 102 -12.53 -9.23 1.46
N TRP A 103 -12.43 -8.96 0.16
CA TRP A 103 -13.07 -9.79 -0.85
C TRP A 103 -12.26 -11.04 -1.09
N ASP A 104 -12.89 -12.21 -0.91
CA ASP A 104 -12.25 -13.51 -1.08
C ASP A 104 -13.13 -14.39 -1.98
N ARG A 105 -12.64 -14.63 -3.20
CA ARG A 105 -13.37 -15.39 -4.22
C ARG A 105 -13.16 -16.90 -4.09
N HIS A 106 -12.25 -17.32 -3.21
CA HIS A 106 -11.95 -18.73 -2.94
C HIS A 106 -12.71 -19.28 -1.73
N GLU A 107 -12.79 -18.47 -0.64
CA GLU A 107 -13.32 -18.94 0.64
C GLU A 107 -14.82 -19.29 0.57
N PRO A 108 -15.21 -20.55 0.83
CA PRO A 108 -16.60 -20.99 0.71
C PRO A 108 -17.57 -20.27 1.66
N SER A 109 -17.10 -19.74 2.78
CA SER A 109 -17.95 -19.00 3.74
C SER A 109 -18.21 -17.55 3.31
N TYR A 110 -17.57 -17.04 2.23
CA TYR A 110 -17.83 -15.70 1.72
C TYR A 110 -19.31 -15.53 1.35
N GLY A 111 -19.96 -14.47 1.86
CA GLY A 111 -21.42 -14.28 1.75
C GLY A 111 -22.22 -14.87 2.92
N ASP A 112 -21.60 -15.69 3.79
CA ASP A 112 -22.08 -15.99 5.15
C ASP A 112 -21.31 -15.07 6.12
N SER A 113 -21.82 -13.83 6.27
CA SER A 113 -21.05 -12.75 6.89
C SER A 113 -20.49 -13.07 8.28
N PRO A 114 -21.25 -13.71 9.21
CA PRO A 114 -20.67 -14.05 10.52
C PRO A 114 -19.49 -15.03 10.44
N ARG A 115 -19.58 -16.05 9.58
CA ARG A 115 -18.53 -17.05 9.42
C ARG A 115 -17.32 -16.47 8.70
N TYR A 116 -17.57 -15.74 7.60
CA TYR A 116 -16.49 -15.12 6.85
C TYR A 116 -15.75 -14.06 7.65
N ASN A 117 -16.45 -13.19 8.37
CA ASN A 117 -15.82 -12.18 9.21
C ASN A 117 -14.91 -12.80 10.28
N GLN A 118 -15.30 -13.93 10.86
CA GLN A 118 -14.42 -14.68 11.78
C GLN A 118 -13.20 -15.27 11.05
N HIS A 119 -13.39 -15.83 9.85
CA HIS A 119 -12.29 -16.31 9.01
C HIS A 119 -11.30 -15.19 8.71
N PHE A 120 -11.79 -14.01 8.29
CA PHE A 120 -10.96 -12.85 8.00
C PHE A 120 -10.18 -12.36 9.23
N VAL A 121 -10.83 -12.24 10.38
CA VAL A 121 -10.18 -11.88 11.66
C VAL A 121 -9.10 -12.89 12.05
N ASN A 122 -9.30 -14.17 11.77
CA ASN A 122 -8.30 -15.21 12.03
C ASN A 122 -7.06 -15.02 11.15
N GLN A 123 -7.22 -14.78 9.84
CA GLN A 123 -6.12 -14.49 8.93
C GLN A 123 -5.40 -13.18 9.30
N LEU A 124 -6.13 -12.13 9.62
CA LEU A 124 -5.59 -10.86 10.09
C LEU A 124 -4.76 -11.04 11.37
N THR A 125 -5.30 -11.78 12.34
CA THR A 125 -4.58 -12.11 13.58
C THR A 125 -3.31 -12.89 13.31
N GLU A 126 -3.35 -13.86 12.39
CA GLU A 126 -2.18 -14.66 12.00
C GLU A 126 -1.07 -13.78 11.43
N LEU A 127 -1.40 -12.84 10.54
CA LEU A 127 -0.42 -11.89 9.98
C LEU A 127 0.19 -11.00 11.06
N LEU A 128 -0.64 -10.34 11.86
CA LEU A 128 -0.18 -9.40 12.88
C LEU A 128 0.68 -10.06 13.96
N THR A 129 0.32 -11.28 14.39
CA THR A 129 1.06 -11.96 15.48
C THR A 129 2.31 -12.70 15.02
N THR A 130 2.39 -13.05 13.72
CA THR A 130 3.50 -13.87 13.20
C THR A 130 4.60 -13.02 12.56
N TYR A 131 4.23 -11.93 11.89
CA TYR A 131 5.15 -11.18 11.02
C TYR A 131 5.43 -9.76 11.48
N GLY A 132 4.59 -9.16 12.31
CA GLY A 132 4.72 -7.78 12.77
C GLY A 132 6.08 -7.43 13.41
N PRO A 133 6.32 -6.16 13.74
CA PRO A 133 5.37 -5.06 13.62
C PRO A 133 5.21 -4.54 12.19
N PHE A 134 3.99 -4.04 11.88
CA PHE A 134 3.67 -3.42 10.61
C PHE A 134 3.41 -1.91 10.76
N ALA A 135 3.78 -1.12 9.77
CA ALA A 135 3.49 0.31 9.74
C ALA A 135 2.04 0.59 9.35
N GLU A 136 1.47 -0.23 8.47
CA GLU A 136 0.12 -0.04 7.94
C GLU A 136 -0.54 -1.37 7.56
N VAL A 137 -1.86 -1.43 7.76
CA VAL A 137 -2.75 -2.48 7.23
C VAL A 137 -3.69 -1.85 6.23
N TRP A 138 -3.61 -2.29 4.98
CA TRP A 138 -4.37 -1.75 3.87
C TRP A 138 -5.54 -2.65 3.50
N PHE A 139 -6.76 -2.15 3.56
CA PHE A 139 -7.98 -2.86 3.22
C PHE A 139 -8.61 -2.31 1.95
N ASP A 140 -8.88 -3.19 1.01
CA ASP A 140 -9.63 -2.86 -0.20
C ASP A 140 -11.13 -2.71 0.09
N GLY A 141 -11.78 -1.81 -0.65
CA GLY A 141 -13.22 -1.59 -0.57
C GLY A 141 -14.06 -2.50 -1.46
N ALA A 142 -13.41 -3.33 -2.30
CA ALA A 142 -14.13 -4.22 -3.20
C ALA A 142 -14.96 -5.26 -2.42
N CYS A 143 -16.15 -5.54 -2.94
CA CYS A 143 -17.10 -6.45 -2.33
C CYS A 143 -17.99 -7.08 -3.40
N GLY A 144 -18.26 -8.36 -3.27
CA GLY A 144 -19.12 -9.11 -4.19
C GLY A 144 -20.06 -10.07 -3.49
N GLU A 145 -20.69 -10.93 -4.27
CA GLU A 145 -21.51 -12.03 -3.77
C GLU A 145 -20.66 -13.27 -3.55
N GLY A 146 -21.02 -14.05 -2.55
CA GLY A 146 -20.41 -15.34 -2.27
C GLY A 146 -21.01 -16.49 -3.09
N PRO A 147 -20.51 -17.72 -2.91
CA PRO A 147 -21.05 -18.91 -3.55
C PRO A 147 -22.53 -19.17 -3.26
N ASN A 148 -23.03 -18.63 -2.15
CA ASN A 148 -24.43 -18.71 -1.72
C ASN A 148 -25.34 -17.64 -2.34
N GLY A 149 -24.80 -16.81 -3.26
CA GLY A 149 -25.53 -15.70 -3.91
C GLY A 149 -25.82 -14.51 -2.99
N LYS A 150 -25.26 -14.47 -1.79
CA LYS A 150 -25.44 -13.35 -0.86
C LYS A 150 -24.22 -12.43 -0.91
N ARG A 151 -24.49 -11.12 -0.83
CA ARG A 151 -23.45 -10.12 -0.69
C ARG A 151 -22.84 -10.20 0.71
N GLN A 152 -21.51 -10.16 0.79
CA GLN A 152 -20.79 -10.11 2.06
C GLN A 152 -20.97 -8.74 2.73
N GLU A 153 -21.18 -8.76 4.04
CA GLU A 153 -21.14 -7.58 4.90
C GLU A 153 -19.90 -7.68 5.80
N TYR A 154 -18.99 -6.70 5.67
CA TYR A 154 -17.73 -6.68 6.43
C TYR A 154 -17.92 -6.12 7.82
N ASP A 155 -17.39 -6.78 8.83
CA ASP A 155 -17.37 -6.33 10.22
C ASP A 155 -16.13 -5.46 10.49
N TRP A 156 -16.14 -4.26 9.90
CA TRP A 156 -15.06 -3.29 10.06
C TRP A 156 -14.69 -3.02 11.53
N PRO A 157 -15.64 -2.86 12.48
CA PRO A 157 -15.29 -2.68 13.89
C PRO A 157 -14.43 -3.81 14.45
N SER A 158 -14.73 -5.06 14.16
CA SER A 158 -13.93 -6.22 14.60
C SER A 158 -12.55 -6.23 13.94
N TYR A 159 -12.46 -5.85 12.67
CA TYR A 159 -11.18 -5.78 11.96
C TYR A 159 -10.28 -4.70 12.58
N TYR A 160 -10.81 -3.49 12.78
CA TYR A 160 -10.06 -2.39 13.42
C TYR A 160 -9.70 -2.72 14.86
N GLY A 161 -10.63 -3.28 15.63
CA GLY A 161 -10.41 -3.70 17.02
C GLY A 161 -9.28 -4.73 17.13
N THR A 162 -9.17 -5.64 16.16
CA THR A 162 -8.09 -6.63 16.10
C THR A 162 -6.74 -5.96 15.91
N ILE A 163 -6.63 -5.02 14.95
CA ILE A 163 -5.39 -4.29 14.70
C ILE A 163 -5.01 -3.44 15.91
N ARG A 164 -5.93 -2.63 16.43
CA ARG A 164 -5.66 -1.78 17.61
C ARG A 164 -5.24 -2.56 18.84
N LYS A 165 -5.72 -3.79 18.99
CA LYS A 165 -5.32 -4.67 20.10
C LYS A 165 -3.92 -5.27 19.93
N LEU A 166 -3.56 -5.68 18.70
CA LEU A 166 -2.34 -6.44 18.44
C LEU A 166 -1.18 -5.52 18.03
N GLU A 167 -1.46 -4.50 17.22
CA GLU A 167 -0.50 -3.51 16.73
C GLU A 167 -1.11 -2.10 16.80
N PRO A 168 -1.19 -1.48 17.99
CA PRO A 168 -1.91 -0.22 18.20
C PRO A 168 -1.35 0.98 17.41
N THR A 169 -0.10 0.91 16.96
CA THR A 169 0.57 1.97 16.19
C THR A 169 0.45 1.79 14.68
N ALA A 170 -0.03 0.64 14.19
CA ALA A 170 -0.25 0.41 12.77
C ALA A 170 -1.38 1.32 12.25
N LEU A 171 -1.14 1.98 11.13
CA LEU A 171 -2.18 2.74 10.42
C LEU A 171 -3.17 1.78 9.75
N ILE A 172 -4.42 2.17 9.63
CA ILE A 172 -5.46 1.42 8.93
C ILE A 172 -5.95 2.23 7.74
N ALA A 173 -5.65 1.77 6.53
CA ALA A 173 -5.97 2.36 5.23
C ALA A 173 -6.78 1.35 4.41
N ILE A 174 -7.44 1.71 3.43
CA ILE A 174 -8.12 2.90 2.96
C ILE A 174 -9.61 2.82 3.32
N CYS A 175 -10.08 1.58 3.57
CA CYS A 175 -11.33 1.32 4.27
C CYS A 175 -11.04 1.29 5.77
N GLY A 176 -10.53 2.39 6.32
CA GLY A 176 -10.05 2.48 7.70
C GLY A 176 -10.05 3.89 8.23
N PRO A 177 -9.86 4.02 9.55
CA PRO A 177 -10.02 5.28 10.25
C PRO A 177 -8.82 6.22 10.15
N ASP A 178 -7.64 5.80 9.63
CA ASP A 178 -6.44 6.61 9.72
C ASP A 178 -6.06 7.27 8.39
N VAL A 179 -6.21 6.55 7.28
CA VAL A 179 -5.89 7.00 5.94
C VAL A 179 -7.06 6.67 5.02
N ARG A 180 -7.47 7.62 4.21
CA ARG A 180 -8.60 7.44 3.28
C ARG A 180 -8.12 7.31 1.84
N TRP A 181 -8.88 6.61 1.04
CA TRP A 181 -8.72 6.61 -0.40
C TRP A 181 -9.03 7.99 -1.00
N VAL A 182 -8.23 8.42 -1.97
CA VAL A 182 -8.46 9.69 -2.68
C VAL A 182 -9.72 9.65 -3.58
N GLY A 183 -10.17 8.44 -3.95
CA GLY A 183 -11.38 8.19 -4.74
C GLY A 183 -11.12 7.91 -6.23
N ASN A 184 -9.88 7.65 -6.62
CA ASN A 184 -9.50 7.22 -7.97
C ASN A 184 -8.16 6.49 -7.94
N GLU A 185 -7.89 5.69 -8.98
CA GLU A 185 -6.65 4.92 -9.18
C GLU A 185 -5.68 5.59 -10.18
N SER A 186 -5.86 6.88 -10.42
CA SER A 186 -4.96 7.64 -11.31
C SER A 186 -3.83 8.35 -10.58
N GLY A 187 -3.76 8.24 -9.26
CA GLY A 187 -2.74 8.88 -8.44
C GLY A 187 -2.95 10.39 -8.28
N VAL A 188 -4.17 10.91 -8.44
CA VAL A 188 -4.44 12.34 -8.51
C VAL A 188 -5.38 12.78 -7.40
N ALA A 189 -4.90 13.66 -6.52
CA ALA A 189 -5.71 14.37 -5.53
C ALA A 189 -6.42 15.59 -6.14
N ARG A 190 -7.49 16.04 -5.49
CA ARG A 190 -8.21 17.26 -5.89
C ARG A 190 -7.34 18.51 -5.68
N PRO A 191 -7.50 19.57 -6.46
CA PRO A 191 -6.72 20.81 -6.28
C PRO A 191 -6.81 21.41 -4.88
N GLY A 192 -7.96 21.27 -4.19
CA GLY A 192 -8.18 21.72 -2.82
C GLY A 192 -8.15 20.59 -1.79
N GLU A 193 -7.33 19.58 -1.99
CA GLU A 193 -7.27 18.44 -1.08
C GLU A 193 -6.81 18.86 0.32
N SER A 194 -7.47 18.30 1.34
CA SER A 194 -7.19 18.60 2.74
C SER A 194 -7.15 17.31 3.56
N SER A 195 -6.15 17.22 4.44
CA SER A 195 -6.08 16.13 5.43
C SER A 195 -6.98 16.40 6.65
N VAL A 196 -7.52 17.60 6.79
CA VAL A 196 -8.53 17.90 7.82
C VAL A 196 -9.92 17.71 7.21
N ARG A 197 -10.70 16.82 7.78
CA ARG A 197 -12.03 16.44 7.29
C ARG A 197 -13.04 16.47 8.43
N ASP A 198 -14.33 16.64 8.10
CA ASP A 198 -15.40 16.46 9.08
C ASP A 198 -15.49 14.97 9.48
N ALA A 199 -15.64 14.73 10.77
CA ALA A 199 -15.67 13.37 11.34
C ALA A 199 -16.77 12.48 10.76
N GLY A 200 -17.89 13.04 10.30
CA GLY A 200 -18.95 12.29 9.62
C GLY A 200 -18.57 11.69 8.26
N ALA A 201 -17.45 12.11 7.67
CA ALA A 201 -16.89 11.52 6.45
C ALA A 201 -15.92 10.37 6.74
N HIS A 202 -15.74 10.00 8.01
CA HIS A 202 -14.73 9.09 8.49
C HIS A 202 -15.35 7.73 8.82
N GLN A 203 -14.99 6.71 8.08
CA GLN A 203 -15.53 5.37 8.26
C GLN A 203 -15.08 4.77 9.60
N GLY A 204 -16.04 4.36 10.45
CA GLY A 204 -15.76 3.71 11.73
C GLY A 204 -15.33 4.65 12.86
N SER A 205 -15.51 5.96 12.74
CA SER A 205 -15.19 6.94 13.80
C SER A 205 -16.43 7.39 14.57
N GLU A 206 -16.36 7.36 15.90
CA GLU A 206 -17.30 8.04 16.79
C GLU A 206 -16.90 9.51 17.06
N ALA A 207 -15.80 9.97 16.45
CA ALA A 207 -15.30 11.32 16.63
C ALA A 207 -16.31 12.36 16.13
N ARG A 208 -16.35 13.52 16.81
CA ARG A 208 -17.14 14.68 16.42
C ARG A 208 -16.23 15.84 16.02
N GLY A 209 -16.71 16.69 15.10
CA GLY A 209 -15.96 17.84 14.63
C GLY A 209 -14.99 17.49 13.51
N GLN A 210 -13.80 18.11 13.52
CA GLN A 210 -12.77 17.89 12.51
C GLN A 210 -11.73 16.88 12.97
N VAL A 211 -11.33 16.00 12.05
CA VAL A 211 -10.32 14.94 12.26
C VAL A 211 -9.21 15.06 11.23
N TRP A 212 -8.02 14.60 11.59
CA TRP A 212 -6.92 14.41 10.65
C TRP A 212 -7.16 13.08 9.92
N TYR A 213 -7.40 13.17 8.61
CA TYR A 213 -7.72 12.02 7.76
C TYR A 213 -7.11 12.22 6.37
N PRO A 214 -5.79 12.00 6.23
CA PRO A 214 -5.05 12.24 4.99
C PRO A 214 -5.54 11.31 3.88
N ALA A 215 -5.42 11.79 2.63
CA ALA A 215 -5.70 10.99 1.46
C ALA A 215 -4.46 10.23 1.00
N GLU A 216 -4.67 9.01 0.53
CA GLU A 216 -3.71 8.23 -0.22
C GLU A 216 -4.15 8.10 -1.67
N CYS A 217 -3.22 8.36 -2.58
CA CYS A 217 -3.38 8.34 -4.03
C CYS A 217 -2.65 7.11 -4.56
N ASP A 218 -3.37 6.04 -4.76
CA ASP A 218 -2.85 4.81 -5.34
C ASP A 218 -2.85 4.88 -6.87
N VAL A 219 -1.81 4.35 -7.46
CA VAL A 219 -1.65 4.27 -8.92
C VAL A 219 -0.57 3.26 -9.27
N SER A 220 -0.75 2.52 -10.37
CA SER A 220 0.30 1.64 -10.85
C SER A 220 1.27 2.34 -11.79
N ILE A 221 2.55 1.99 -11.72
CA ILE A 221 3.57 2.44 -12.69
C ILE A 221 3.31 1.89 -14.10
N ARG A 222 2.55 0.79 -14.20
CA ARG A 222 2.12 0.10 -15.41
C ARG A 222 0.63 0.32 -15.68
N PRO A 223 0.07 -0.12 -16.83
CA PRO A 223 -1.37 -0.10 -17.05
C PRO A 223 -2.18 -0.94 -16.05
N GLY A 224 -1.67 -2.13 -15.69
CA GLY A 224 -2.29 -3.04 -14.72
C GLY A 224 -1.67 -2.94 -13.33
N TRP A 225 -2.32 -3.57 -12.34
CA TRP A 225 -1.81 -3.69 -10.97
C TRP A 225 -0.80 -4.83 -10.85
N PHE A 226 -1.04 -5.96 -11.50
CA PHE A 226 -0.09 -7.07 -11.57
C PHE A 226 0.88 -6.91 -12.74
N TYR A 227 2.00 -7.63 -12.69
CA TYR A 227 2.99 -7.63 -13.76
C TYR A 227 2.49 -8.43 -14.97
N HIS A 228 2.56 -7.80 -16.14
CA HIS A 228 2.34 -8.41 -17.44
C HIS A 228 3.55 -8.12 -18.34
N ALA A 229 4.18 -9.16 -18.90
CA ALA A 229 5.34 -8.98 -19.78
C ALA A 229 5.00 -8.14 -21.03
N SER A 230 3.75 -8.22 -21.51
CA SER A 230 3.24 -7.41 -22.63
C SER A 230 3.13 -5.91 -22.34
N GLN A 231 3.42 -5.48 -21.11
CA GLN A 231 3.39 -4.09 -20.67
C GLN A 231 4.78 -3.52 -20.37
N ASP A 232 5.86 -4.20 -20.71
CA ASP A 232 7.22 -3.74 -20.43
C ASP A 232 7.58 -2.45 -21.17
N ASP A 233 6.98 -2.20 -22.32
CA ASP A 233 7.09 -0.97 -23.11
C ASP A 233 6.07 0.12 -22.69
N LYS A 234 5.19 -0.16 -21.74
CA LYS A 234 4.08 0.71 -21.31
C LYS A 234 4.26 1.29 -19.89
N VAL A 235 5.46 1.18 -19.34
CA VAL A 235 5.81 1.83 -18.07
C VAL A 235 5.63 3.34 -18.22
N LYS A 236 4.92 3.98 -17.29
CA LYS A 236 4.66 5.43 -17.33
C LYS A 236 5.95 6.23 -17.52
N SER A 237 5.90 7.28 -18.32
CA SER A 237 7.07 8.15 -18.56
C SER A 237 7.44 8.94 -17.29
N VAL A 238 8.65 9.49 -17.25
CA VAL A 238 9.10 10.35 -16.14
C VAL A 238 8.18 11.56 -16.00
N GLU A 239 7.79 12.19 -17.10
CA GLU A 239 6.90 13.35 -17.12
C GLU A 239 5.53 13.00 -16.51
N HIS A 240 4.99 11.81 -16.83
CA HIS A 240 3.73 11.35 -16.26
C HIS A 240 3.85 11.07 -14.75
N LEU A 241 4.95 10.45 -14.31
CA LEU A 241 5.21 10.21 -12.88
C LEU A 241 5.42 11.52 -12.10
N LEU A 242 6.08 12.51 -12.69
CA LEU A 242 6.21 13.86 -12.11
C LEU A 242 4.83 14.55 -12.01
N ASP A 243 4.00 14.45 -13.04
CA ASP A 243 2.64 14.99 -13.00
C ASP A 243 1.81 14.37 -11.88
N ILE A 244 1.88 13.04 -11.72
CA ILE A 244 1.26 12.32 -10.60
C ILE A 244 1.82 12.80 -9.26
N TYR A 245 3.14 12.91 -9.13
CA TYR A 245 3.78 13.37 -7.89
C TYR A 245 3.29 14.76 -7.46
N PHE A 246 3.27 15.73 -8.38
CA PHE A 246 2.78 17.07 -8.08
C PHE A 246 1.27 17.14 -7.87
N LYS A 247 0.50 16.19 -8.43
CA LYS A 247 -0.94 16.10 -8.23
C LYS A 247 -1.36 15.24 -7.05
N SER A 248 -0.44 14.54 -6.40
CA SER A 248 -0.65 13.79 -5.15
C SER A 248 0.09 14.45 -3.99
N VAL A 249 1.41 14.28 -3.90
CA VAL A 249 2.24 14.84 -2.84
C VAL A 249 2.17 16.38 -2.84
N GLY A 250 2.25 17.01 -4.01
CA GLY A 250 2.09 18.46 -4.16
C GLY A 250 0.70 18.98 -3.80
N ARG A 251 -0.28 18.11 -3.60
CA ARG A 251 -1.63 18.41 -3.15
C ARG A 251 -1.96 17.86 -1.76
N ASN A 252 -0.94 17.73 -0.93
CA ASN A 252 -1.08 17.32 0.48
C ASN A 252 -1.67 15.89 0.64
N SER A 253 -1.26 14.95 -0.21
CA SER A 253 -1.68 13.55 -0.16
C SER A 253 -0.48 12.63 -0.19
N VAL A 254 -0.64 11.38 0.24
CA VAL A 254 0.38 10.34 0.10
C VAL A 254 0.31 9.78 -1.32
N LEU A 255 1.45 9.55 -1.96
CA LEU A 255 1.53 8.80 -3.21
C LEU A 255 1.85 7.33 -2.91
N LEU A 256 0.94 6.43 -3.23
CA LEU A 256 1.13 4.99 -3.19
C LEU A 256 1.35 4.47 -4.62
N LEU A 257 2.60 4.42 -5.06
CA LEU A 257 2.96 3.94 -6.40
C LEU A 257 3.17 2.43 -6.38
N ASN A 258 2.35 1.71 -7.15
CA ASN A 258 2.48 0.27 -7.32
C ASN A 258 3.55 -0.06 -8.36
N VAL A 259 4.45 -0.96 -7.98
CA VAL A 259 5.55 -1.48 -8.80
C VAL A 259 5.55 -3.01 -8.69
N PRO A 260 4.84 -3.70 -9.58
CA PRO A 260 4.58 -5.13 -9.42
C PRO A 260 5.82 -5.97 -9.74
N PRO A 261 6.22 -6.90 -8.86
CA PRO A 261 7.25 -7.88 -9.17
C PRO A 261 6.86 -8.81 -10.34
N ASN A 262 7.81 -9.16 -11.17
CA ASN A 262 7.64 -10.05 -12.32
C ASN A 262 7.52 -11.53 -11.89
N ARG A 263 7.35 -12.45 -12.86
CA ARG A 263 7.24 -13.89 -12.60
C ARG A 263 8.48 -14.52 -11.97
N ALA A 264 9.65 -13.92 -12.11
CA ALA A 264 10.84 -14.38 -11.39
C ALA A 264 10.75 -14.05 -9.88
N GLY A 265 9.99 -13.02 -9.51
CA GLY A 265 9.89 -12.51 -8.14
C GLY A 265 10.79 -11.30 -7.91
N GLN A 266 11.09 -10.53 -8.96
CA GLN A 266 11.92 -9.33 -8.90
C GLN A 266 11.20 -8.14 -9.54
N ILE A 267 11.49 -6.93 -9.09
CA ILE A 267 11.09 -5.71 -9.82
C ILE A 267 11.79 -5.72 -11.17
N SER A 268 11.01 -5.56 -12.25
CA SER A 268 11.49 -5.60 -13.62
C SER A 268 12.54 -4.51 -13.89
N LYS A 269 13.52 -4.83 -14.72
CA LYS A 269 14.55 -3.86 -15.15
C LYS A 269 13.95 -2.58 -15.77
N PHE A 270 12.82 -2.67 -16.44
CA PHE A 270 12.13 -1.53 -17.03
C PHE A 270 11.55 -0.60 -15.97
N ASP A 271 10.98 -1.17 -14.90
CA ASP A 271 10.49 -0.40 -13.76
C ASP A 271 11.66 0.20 -12.96
N VAL A 272 12.72 -0.58 -12.73
CA VAL A 272 13.94 -0.10 -12.06
C VAL A 272 14.55 1.09 -12.81
N GLN A 273 14.67 1.00 -14.12
CA GLN A 273 15.16 2.12 -14.94
C GLN A 273 14.28 3.35 -14.76
N ARG A 274 12.95 3.19 -14.88
CA ARG A 274 12.00 4.30 -14.74
C ARG A 274 12.02 4.94 -13.34
N LEU A 275 12.11 4.14 -12.30
CA LEU A 275 12.24 4.64 -10.93
C LEU A 275 13.54 5.42 -10.72
N THR A 276 14.64 4.95 -11.32
CA THR A 276 15.95 5.64 -11.26
C THR A 276 15.88 7.01 -11.96
N GLU A 277 15.29 7.05 -13.15
CA GLU A 277 15.08 8.29 -13.91
C GLU A 277 14.16 9.27 -13.18
N PHE A 278 13.06 8.76 -12.61
CA PHE A 278 12.11 9.54 -11.83
C PHE A 278 12.75 10.12 -10.57
N ARG A 279 13.54 9.33 -9.83
CA ARG A 279 14.29 9.81 -8.66
C ARG A 279 15.27 10.89 -9.05
N ALA A 280 16.04 10.69 -10.10
CA ALA A 280 17.01 11.70 -10.59
C ALA A 280 16.32 13.03 -10.97
N ALA A 281 15.15 12.95 -11.59
CA ALA A 281 14.36 14.15 -11.92
C ALA A 281 13.88 14.88 -10.66
N LEU A 282 13.39 14.16 -9.63
CA LEU A 282 13.02 14.78 -8.36
C LEU A 282 14.22 15.39 -7.65
N ASP A 283 15.38 14.71 -7.63
CA ASP A 283 16.60 15.24 -7.03
C ASP A 283 17.07 16.54 -7.72
N GLU A 284 16.96 16.62 -9.05
CA GLU A 284 17.29 17.85 -9.77
C GLU A 284 16.31 18.99 -9.46
N ILE A 285 15.01 18.70 -9.40
CA ILE A 285 13.98 19.70 -9.08
C ILE A 285 14.15 20.26 -7.66
N PHE A 286 14.43 19.40 -6.69
CA PHE A 286 14.50 19.77 -5.27
C PHE A 286 15.92 20.00 -4.74
N LYS A 287 16.95 19.98 -5.60
CA LYS A 287 18.35 20.17 -5.17
C LYS A 287 18.63 21.49 -4.50
N THR A 288 17.83 22.51 -4.82
CA THR A 288 17.98 23.86 -4.28
C THR A 288 16.68 24.35 -3.66
N ASP A 289 16.69 24.59 -2.35
CA ASP A 289 15.61 25.27 -1.67
C ASP A 289 15.68 26.78 -1.99
N LEU A 290 14.86 27.25 -2.90
CA LEU A 290 14.80 28.64 -3.32
C LEU A 290 14.26 29.58 -2.22
N CYS A 291 13.59 29.04 -1.19
CA CYS A 291 13.05 29.80 -0.08
C CYS A 291 14.06 29.96 1.06
N ALA A 292 15.08 29.11 1.13
CA ALA A 292 16.05 29.09 2.24
C ALA A 292 16.75 30.43 2.39
N GLY A 293 16.61 31.04 3.58
CA GLY A 293 17.22 32.32 3.94
C GLY A 293 16.60 33.54 3.24
N ARG A 294 15.46 33.40 2.56
CA ARG A 294 14.74 34.53 1.96
C ARG A 294 13.82 35.20 3.01
N PRO A 295 13.62 36.52 2.99
CA PRO A 295 12.62 37.16 3.83
C PRO A 295 11.23 36.61 3.53
N ALA A 296 10.50 36.23 4.57
CA ALA A 296 9.11 35.79 4.44
C ALA A 296 8.22 36.68 5.34
N HIS A 297 7.11 37.13 4.77
CA HIS A 297 6.14 37.97 5.45
C HIS A 297 4.76 37.32 5.41
N GLY A 298 4.08 37.28 6.55
CA GLY A 298 2.70 36.83 6.66
C GLY A 298 1.79 37.99 7.03
N SER A 299 0.56 38.02 6.53
CA SER A 299 -0.47 38.99 6.93
C SER A 299 -0.95 38.77 8.37
N ASN A 300 -0.81 37.54 8.87
CA ASN A 300 -1.13 37.15 10.25
C ASN A 300 -0.32 35.89 10.65
N ILE A 301 -0.42 35.54 11.93
CA ILE A 301 0.15 34.32 12.50
C ILE A 301 -1.01 33.57 13.14
N ARG A 302 -1.18 32.28 12.76
CA ARG A 302 -2.23 31.41 13.31
C ARG A 302 -2.16 31.37 14.84
N GLY A 303 -3.21 31.83 15.51
CA GLY A 303 -3.28 31.84 16.96
C GLY A 303 -2.21 32.69 17.68
N ASN A 304 -1.54 33.61 16.97
CA ASN A 304 -0.38 34.36 17.45
C ASN A 304 0.77 33.44 17.94
N ASP A 305 0.84 32.21 17.48
CA ASP A 305 1.85 31.24 17.88
C ASP A 305 3.12 31.39 17.03
N PRO A 306 4.29 31.67 17.64
CA PRO A 306 5.55 31.83 16.91
C PRO A 306 5.96 30.61 16.02
N ARG A 307 5.45 29.43 16.34
CA ARG A 307 5.68 28.21 15.51
C ARG A 307 5.12 28.38 14.10
N PHE A 308 4.14 29.23 13.90
CA PHE A 308 3.51 29.54 12.60
C PHE A 308 3.96 30.86 12.00
N ALA A 309 5.04 31.45 12.52
CA ALA A 309 5.59 32.67 11.94
C ALA A 309 6.08 32.45 10.51
N ALA A 310 5.82 33.44 9.64
CA ALA A 310 6.21 33.35 8.22
C ALA A 310 7.73 33.09 8.03
N ALA A 311 8.57 33.61 8.90
CA ALA A 311 10.01 33.41 8.88
C ALA A 311 10.40 31.90 8.97
N ASN A 312 9.57 31.05 9.57
CA ASN A 312 9.84 29.63 9.67
C ASN A 312 9.72 28.91 8.30
N ALA A 313 8.98 29.49 7.35
CA ALA A 313 8.86 28.93 6.00
C ALA A 313 10.16 29.05 5.18
N SER A 314 11.06 29.96 5.56
CA SER A 314 12.35 30.18 4.91
C SER A 314 13.54 29.84 5.81
N ALA A 315 13.30 29.30 7.02
CA ALA A 315 14.35 28.79 7.87
C ALA A 315 15.02 27.60 7.19
N ARG A 316 16.36 27.56 7.18
CA ARG A 316 17.07 26.36 6.69
C ARG A 316 16.62 25.17 7.53
N ALA A 317 16.13 24.15 6.89
CA ALA A 317 15.88 22.88 7.55
C ALA A 317 17.18 22.44 8.25
N THR A 318 17.19 22.45 9.58
CA THR A 318 18.25 21.78 10.32
C THR A 318 18.13 20.32 9.97
N SER A 319 19.09 19.83 9.23
CA SER A 319 19.26 18.50 8.65
C SER A 319 18.56 17.36 9.43
N ALA A 320 17.28 17.16 9.15
CA ALA A 320 16.65 15.86 9.26
C ALA A 320 16.17 15.53 7.83
N PRO A 321 16.47 14.35 7.28
CA PRO A 321 15.91 13.98 5.99
C PRO A 321 14.38 14.00 6.15
N VAL A 322 13.71 14.74 5.27
CA VAL A 322 12.26 14.60 5.10
C VAL A 322 12.05 13.19 4.60
N THR A 323 11.75 12.28 5.50
CA THR A 323 11.17 11.00 5.16
C THR A 323 9.74 11.30 4.70
N ALA A 324 9.56 11.31 3.40
CA ALA A 324 8.25 11.34 2.77
C ALA A 324 7.55 10.00 3.00
#